data_f1002ce2015450b3a0261afa9a281c29
#
_entry.id   f1002ce2015450b3a0261afa9a281c29
#
_cell.length_a   1.000
_cell.length_b   1.000
_cell.length_c   1.000
_cell.angle_alpha   90.00
_cell.angle_beta   90.00
_cell.angle_gamma   90.00
#
_symmetry.space_group_name_H-M   'P 1'
#
loop_
_entity.id
_entity.type
_entity.pdbx_description
1 polymer ?
#
loop_
_entity_poly.entity_id
_entity_poly.type
_entity_poly.pdbx_seq_one_letter_code
_entity_poly.pdbx_strand_id
1 'polypeptide(L)'
;MRVIGLMSGTSMDGLDAAVAELESDGGAVAMSPLRHIERPWPDEVRARLHASLGPTTAGELCELDQLIGKASAQLATELLPADLVVSHGQTVHHWVQDGEAKGTLQLGQPAWIADATGLPVISDVRARDIAAGGHGAPLAGILDDLWLRGEHTRAALNLGGIANVTIVRPGCAPIAFDTGPANCLLDEAARRATGRPSDEDGRLAARGTPDAAFLESLLDDPYYALAPPKSTGREHFRLGDLPDLAPEDLLATLTELTAITVADALAPYAAAEVVASGGGVRNPALLAALQRRLPLTLSDEHGLPAQAKEAYLMALIGFLAWHQVPLLTGPHVLGRISFGDAPLALPPPAVAPTGLLIR
;
A
#
# COMPACT_ATOMS: atom_id res chain seq x y z
N MET A 1 11.25 -19.08 -8.84
CA MET A 1 11.06 -17.99 -9.82
C MET A 1 11.34 -16.66 -9.13
N ARG A 2 12.22 -15.85 -9.72
CA ARG A 2 12.50 -14.51 -9.18
C ARG A 2 11.62 -13.48 -9.86
N VAL A 3 10.89 -12.72 -9.06
CA VAL A 3 9.94 -11.71 -9.56
C VAL A 3 10.29 -10.36 -8.97
N ILE A 4 10.38 -9.35 -9.83
CA ILE A 4 10.52 -7.96 -9.42
C ILE A 4 9.12 -7.34 -9.38
N GLY A 5 8.73 -6.78 -8.23
CA GLY A 5 7.53 -5.97 -8.07
C GLY A 5 7.89 -4.50 -8.00
N LEU A 6 7.18 -3.67 -8.76
CA LEU A 6 7.33 -2.21 -8.80
C LEU A 6 6.02 -1.57 -8.37
N MET A 7 6.09 -0.62 -7.43
CA MET A 7 4.94 0.07 -6.87
C MET A 7 5.20 1.57 -6.75
N SER A 8 4.21 2.36 -7.14
CA SER A 8 4.13 3.77 -6.76
C SER A 8 2.77 4.02 -6.11
N GLY A 9 2.80 4.40 -4.84
CA GLY A 9 1.61 4.57 -4.02
C GLY A 9 0.86 5.88 -4.29
N THR A 10 -0.27 6.05 -3.62
CA THR A 10 -1.10 7.27 -3.72
C THR A 10 -0.46 8.49 -3.05
N SER A 11 0.60 8.30 -2.26
CA SER A 11 1.43 9.39 -1.70
C SER A 11 2.20 10.15 -2.78
N MET A 12 2.47 9.50 -3.94
CA MET A 12 3.24 10.06 -5.06
C MET A 12 4.61 10.59 -4.65
N ASP A 13 5.23 9.96 -3.67
CA ASP A 13 6.54 10.35 -3.11
C ASP A 13 7.70 9.65 -3.81
N GLY A 14 7.46 8.47 -4.40
CA GLY A 14 8.53 7.72 -5.07
C GLY A 14 8.05 6.44 -5.74
N LEU A 15 9.04 5.68 -6.16
CA LEU A 15 8.93 4.32 -6.66
C LEU A 15 9.56 3.35 -5.65
N ASP A 16 8.82 2.31 -5.31
CA ASP A 16 9.29 1.17 -4.55
C ASP A 16 9.48 -0.03 -5.48
N ALA A 17 10.60 -0.69 -5.35
CA ALA A 17 10.92 -1.90 -6.09
C ALA A 17 11.42 -2.98 -5.15
N ALA A 18 10.95 -4.20 -5.33
CA ALA A 18 11.43 -5.34 -4.56
C ALA A 18 11.61 -6.56 -5.47
N VAL A 19 12.58 -7.39 -5.16
CA VAL A 19 12.75 -8.70 -5.78
C VAL A 19 12.60 -9.79 -4.73
N ALA A 20 11.77 -10.79 -5.05
CA ALA A 20 11.58 -11.97 -4.23
C ALA A 20 11.76 -13.25 -5.05
N GLU A 21 12.20 -14.30 -4.40
CA GLU A 21 12.09 -15.66 -4.93
C GLU A 21 10.77 -16.27 -4.47
N LEU A 22 9.97 -16.75 -5.42
CA LEU A 22 8.65 -17.34 -5.17
C LEU A 22 8.60 -18.75 -5.74
N GLU A 23 8.00 -19.65 -4.98
CA GLU A 23 7.78 -21.04 -5.39
C GLU A 23 6.47 -21.57 -4.81
N SER A 24 5.89 -22.56 -5.48
CA SER A 24 4.74 -23.32 -4.94
C SER A 24 5.25 -24.34 -3.93
N ASP A 25 4.67 -24.37 -2.74
CA ASP A 25 5.06 -25.24 -1.64
C ASP A 25 3.84 -25.84 -0.93
N GLY A 26 3.56 -27.13 -1.21
CA GLY A 26 2.54 -27.90 -0.50
C GLY A 26 1.11 -27.32 -0.53
N GLY A 27 0.78 -26.53 -1.56
CA GLY A 27 -0.49 -25.82 -1.67
C GLY A 27 -0.45 -24.37 -1.18
N ALA A 28 0.68 -23.93 -0.64
CA ALA A 28 0.97 -22.53 -0.35
C ALA A 28 1.92 -21.93 -1.41
N VAL A 29 2.18 -20.64 -1.31
CA VAL A 29 3.31 -19.97 -1.97
C VAL A 29 4.35 -19.67 -0.91
N ALA A 30 5.61 -20.06 -1.14
CA ALA A 30 6.75 -19.60 -0.37
C ALA A 30 7.35 -18.37 -1.06
N MET A 31 7.60 -17.32 -0.29
CA MET A 31 8.23 -16.07 -0.73
C MET A 31 9.47 -15.81 0.12
N SER A 32 10.61 -15.67 -0.52
CA SER A 32 11.86 -15.21 0.10
C SER A 32 12.16 -13.80 -0.38
N PRO A 33 11.96 -12.76 0.45
CA PRO A 33 12.38 -11.40 0.16
C PRO A 33 13.90 -11.35 -0.03
N LEU A 34 14.39 -10.81 -1.14
CA LEU A 34 15.84 -10.77 -1.44
C LEU A 34 16.40 -9.36 -1.28
N ARG A 35 15.75 -8.37 -1.91
CA ARG A 35 16.20 -6.99 -1.90
C ARG A 35 15.05 -6.06 -2.20
N HIS A 36 15.07 -4.84 -1.65
CA HIS A 36 14.19 -3.74 -2.04
C HIS A 36 14.96 -2.43 -2.20
N ILE A 37 14.41 -1.52 -2.96
CA ILE A 37 14.94 -0.19 -3.23
C ILE A 37 13.76 0.79 -3.20
N GLU A 38 13.90 1.87 -2.44
CA GLU A 38 13.01 3.03 -2.48
C GLU A 38 13.72 4.16 -3.26
N ARG A 39 13.01 4.79 -4.18
CA ARG A 39 13.54 5.92 -4.95
C ARG A 39 12.54 7.07 -4.96
N PRO A 40 12.81 8.14 -4.21
CA PRO A 40 11.96 9.33 -4.23
C PRO A 40 11.85 9.93 -5.63
N TRP A 41 10.68 10.44 -5.98
CA TRP A 41 10.52 11.24 -7.17
C TRP A 41 11.28 12.57 -7.02
N PRO A 42 11.95 13.06 -8.07
CA PRO A 42 12.38 14.46 -8.13
C PRO A 42 11.20 15.41 -7.89
N ASP A 43 11.44 16.53 -7.22
CA ASP A 43 10.38 17.48 -6.85
C ASP A 43 9.54 17.94 -8.06
N GLU A 44 10.16 18.15 -9.22
CA GLU A 44 9.47 18.50 -10.47
C GLU A 44 8.50 17.40 -10.90
N VAL A 45 8.93 16.13 -10.87
CA VAL A 45 8.09 14.98 -11.23
C VAL A 45 6.94 14.85 -10.26
N ARG A 46 7.21 14.95 -8.97
CA ARG A 46 6.19 14.90 -7.92
C ARG A 46 5.14 16.00 -8.10
N ALA A 47 5.56 17.22 -8.38
CA ALA A 47 4.65 18.34 -8.64
C ALA A 47 3.75 18.07 -9.87
N ARG A 48 4.30 17.52 -10.96
CA ARG A 48 3.54 17.13 -12.15
C ARG A 48 2.55 16.00 -11.86
N LEU A 49 2.94 15.00 -11.07
CA LEU A 49 2.05 13.92 -10.64
C LEU A 49 0.87 14.47 -9.82
N HIS A 50 1.12 15.34 -8.85
CA HIS A 50 0.05 15.98 -8.10
C HIS A 50 -0.88 16.83 -8.97
N ALA A 51 -0.32 17.57 -9.94
CA ALA A 51 -1.11 18.35 -10.88
C ALA A 51 -2.00 17.47 -11.77
N SER A 52 -1.57 16.27 -12.12
CA SER A 52 -2.33 15.33 -12.96
C SER A 52 -3.58 14.75 -12.29
N LEU A 53 -3.75 14.92 -10.99
CA LEU A 53 -5.00 14.55 -10.26
C LEU A 53 -6.16 15.52 -10.59
N GLY A 54 -5.86 16.69 -11.14
CA GLY A 54 -6.83 17.66 -11.63
C GLY A 54 -7.00 17.60 -13.15
N PRO A 55 -7.64 18.64 -13.73
CA PRO A 55 -7.72 18.75 -15.18
C PRO A 55 -6.35 18.75 -15.84
N THR A 56 -6.13 17.81 -16.74
CA THR A 56 -4.84 17.62 -17.42
C THR A 56 -5.03 17.30 -18.90
N THR A 57 -3.97 17.34 -19.70
CA THR A 57 -4.00 17.07 -21.14
C THR A 57 -3.53 15.65 -21.44
N ALA A 58 -3.95 15.10 -22.57
CA ALA A 58 -3.44 13.82 -23.07
C ALA A 58 -1.90 13.87 -23.31
N GLY A 59 -1.35 15.04 -23.70
CA GLY A 59 0.07 15.24 -23.84
C GLY A 59 0.81 15.06 -22.52
N GLU A 60 0.33 15.72 -21.45
CA GLU A 60 0.93 15.59 -20.12
C GLU A 60 0.85 14.17 -19.59
N LEU A 61 -0.29 13.48 -19.76
CA LEU A 61 -0.42 12.07 -19.36
C LEU A 61 0.55 11.18 -20.15
N CYS A 62 0.71 11.42 -21.46
CA CYS A 62 1.65 10.67 -22.28
C CYS A 62 3.10 10.85 -21.81
N GLU A 63 3.51 12.09 -21.51
CA GLU A 63 4.86 12.38 -21.00
C GLU A 63 5.13 11.73 -19.66
N LEU A 64 4.17 11.84 -18.70
CA LEU A 64 4.28 11.21 -17.40
C LEU A 64 4.33 9.68 -17.50
N ASP A 65 3.52 9.08 -18.39
CA ASP A 65 3.52 7.64 -18.62
C ASP A 65 4.92 7.14 -19.08
N GLN A 66 5.55 7.86 -20.01
CA GLN A 66 6.90 7.51 -20.45
C GLN A 66 7.96 7.75 -19.36
N LEU A 67 7.85 8.85 -18.62
CA LEU A 67 8.79 9.18 -17.54
C LEU A 67 8.77 8.14 -16.43
N ILE A 68 7.58 7.76 -15.97
CA ILE A 68 7.40 6.73 -14.94
C ILE A 68 7.88 5.37 -15.46
N GLY A 69 7.55 5.02 -16.72
CA GLY A 69 8.00 3.78 -17.33
C GLY A 69 9.54 3.67 -17.39
N LYS A 70 10.23 4.75 -17.77
CA LYS A 70 11.71 4.80 -17.80
C LYS A 70 12.32 4.71 -16.41
N ALA A 71 11.76 5.40 -15.42
CA ALA A 71 12.23 5.31 -14.05
C ALA A 71 12.03 3.90 -13.48
N SER A 72 10.88 3.27 -13.76
CA SER A 72 10.60 1.88 -13.41
C SER A 72 11.58 0.91 -14.06
N ALA A 73 11.93 1.12 -15.32
CA ALA A 73 12.92 0.33 -16.06
C ALA A 73 14.31 0.40 -15.42
N GLN A 74 14.75 1.60 -15.02
CA GLN A 74 16.02 1.78 -14.31
C GLN A 74 16.03 1.00 -12.98
N LEU A 75 14.98 1.10 -12.19
CA LEU A 75 14.87 0.37 -10.93
C LEU A 75 14.85 -1.15 -11.13
N ALA A 76 14.12 -1.63 -12.14
CA ALA A 76 14.06 -3.05 -12.45
C ALA A 76 15.44 -3.62 -12.83
N THR A 77 16.22 -2.88 -13.62
CA THR A 77 17.58 -3.31 -14.01
C THR A 77 18.54 -3.43 -12.82
N GLU A 78 18.36 -2.62 -11.78
CA GLU A 78 19.18 -2.70 -10.56
C GLU A 78 18.88 -3.94 -9.69
N LEU A 79 17.72 -4.57 -9.91
CA LEU A 79 17.27 -5.76 -9.17
C LEU A 79 17.45 -7.07 -9.94
N LEU A 80 18.04 -7.04 -11.14
CA LEU A 80 18.37 -8.25 -11.88
C LEU A 80 19.45 -9.08 -11.14
N PRO A 81 19.47 -10.42 -11.31
CA PRO A 81 18.66 -11.21 -12.25
C PRO A 81 17.26 -11.52 -11.73
N ALA A 82 16.30 -11.58 -12.67
CA ALA A 82 14.92 -11.99 -12.41
C ALA A 82 14.33 -12.72 -13.63
N ASP A 83 13.15 -13.30 -13.48
CA ASP A 83 12.42 -14.02 -14.52
C ASP A 83 11.20 -13.23 -15.03
N LEU A 84 10.68 -12.31 -14.21
CA LEU A 84 9.46 -11.55 -14.46
C LEU A 84 9.52 -10.20 -13.76
N VAL A 85 8.97 -9.17 -14.39
CA VAL A 85 8.71 -7.88 -13.74
C VAL A 85 7.20 -7.64 -13.66
N VAL A 86 6.77 -7.04 -12.55
CA VAL A 86 5.38 -6.64 -12.33
C VAL A 86 5.33 -5.18 -11.99
N SER A 87 4.64 -4.38 -12.78
CA SER A 87 4.53 -2.95 -12.57
C SER A 87 3.10 -2.54 -12.26
N HIS A 88 2.89 -2.01 -11.06
CA HIS A 88 1.63 -1.35 -10.71
C HIS A 88 1.45 -0.05 -11.51
N GLY A 89 2.54 0.68 -11.73
CA GLY A 89 2.51 2.05 -12.22
C GLY A 89 2.04 3.04 -11.13
N GLN A 90 1.77 4.28 -11.53
CA GLN A 90 1.26 5.35 -10.67
C GLN A 90 -0.21 5.59 -10.96
N THR A 91 -1.07 5.36 -9.99
CA THR A 91 -2.50 5.69 -10.12
C THR A 91 -2.69 7.20 -10.14
N VAL A 92 -3.28 7.70 -11.22
CA VAL A 92 -3.66 9.11 -11.39
C VAL A 92 -5.18 9.31 -11.39
N HIS A 93 -5.94 8.25 -11.64
CA HIS A 93 -7.39 8.30 -11.57
C HIS A 93 -7.97 6.93 -11.21
N HIS A 94 -8.95 6.94 -10.30
CA HIS A 94 -9.78 5.78 -10.01
C HIS A 94 -11.23 6.25 -10.03
N TRP A 95 -11.93 5.89 -11.11
CA TRP A 95 -13.28 6.38 -11.38
C TRP A 95 -14.31 5.51 -10.65
N VAL A 96 -14.89 6.07 -9.60
CA VAL A 96 -16.02 5.47 -8.88
C VAL A 96 -17.26 6.33 -9.10
N GLN A 97 -18.36 5.71 -9.41
CA GLN A 97 -19.67 6.33 -9.59
C GLN A 97 -20.75 5.44 -9.00
N ASP A 98 -21.64 6.02 -8.20
CA ASP A 98 -22.73 5.31 -7.53
C ASP A 98 -22.27 4.10 -6.71
N GLY A 99 -21.07 4.21 -6.08
CA GLY A 99 -20.47 3.15 -5.28
C GLY A 99 -19.81 2.03 -6.10
N GLU A 100 -19.79 2.10 -7.43
CA GLU A 100 -19.16 1.13 -8.31
C GLU A 100 -17.90 1.70 -8.97
N ALA A 101 -16.85 0.91 -9.06
CA ALA A 101 -15.67 1.25 -9.86
C ALA A 101 -16.01 1.10 -11.35
N LYS A 102 -15.85 2.18 -12.12
CA LYS A 102 -16.11 2.22 -13.55
C LYS A 102 -14.84 2.17 -14.39
N GLY A 103 -13.69 2.52 -13.80
CA GLY A 103 -12.39 2.51 -14.46
C GLY A 103 -11.27 2.94 -13.55
N THR A 104 -10.06 2.76 -14.04
CA THR A 104 -8.85 3.15 -13.32
C THR A 104 -7.74 3.45 -14.31
N LEU A 105 -6.86 4.39 -13.99
CA LEU A 105 -5.73 4.75 -14.83
C LEU A 105 -4.45 4.77 -14.02
N GLN A 106 -3.54 3.88 -14.37
CA GLN A 106 -2.17 3.83 -13.88
C GLN A 106 -1.24 4.22 -15.03
N LEU A 107 -0.31 5.15 -14.76
CA LEU A 107 0.76 5.54 -15.67
C LEU A 107 2.03 4.78 -15.39
N GLY A 108 2.85 4.55 -16.40
CA GLY A 108 4.11 3.82 -16.31
C GLY A 108 4.22 2.78 -17.41
N GLN A 109 4.50 3.25 -18.64
CA GLN A 109 4.55 2.44 -19.85
C GLN A 109 5.45 1.21 -19.71
N PRO A 110 4.89 -0.02 -19.69
CA PRO A 110 5.66 -1.24 -19.43
C PRO A 110 6.64 -1.62 -20.52
N ALA A 111 6.48 -1.06 -21.72
CA ALA A 111 7.40 -1.33 -22.83
C ALA A 111 8.85 -0.90 -22.52
N TRP A 112 9.04 0.18 -21.74
CA TRP A 112 10.37 0.60 -21.30
C TRP A 112 11.02 -0.40 -20.36
N ILE A 113 10.22 -1.04 -19.52
CA ILE A 113 10.71 -2.05 -18.58
C ILE A 113 11.09 -3.33 -19.35
N ALA A 114 10.25 -3.76 -20.28
CA ALA A 114 10.51 -4.94 -21.10
C ALA A 114 11.76 -4.76 -21.97
N ASP A 115 11.91 -3.59 -22.62
CA ASP A 115 13.08 -3.26 -23.45
C ASP A 115 14.39 -3.23 -22.63
N ALA A 116 14.36 -2.62 -21.44
CA ALA A 116 15.55 -2.49 -20.61
C ALA A 116 15.98 -3.80 -19.91
N THR A 117 15.02 -4.68 -19.62
CA THR A 117 15.30 -5.93 -18.89
C THR A 117 15.35 -7.17 -19.76
N GLY A 118 14.77 -7.12 -20.96
CA GLY A 118 14.52 -8.29 -21.82
C GLY A 118 13.46 -9.25 -21.27
N LEU A 119 12.81 -8.92 -20.14
CA LEU A 119 11.89 -9.79 -19.40
C LEU A 119 10.42 -9.49 -19.76
N PRO A 120 9.52 -10.47 -19.66
CA PRO A 120 8.09 -10.21 -19.70
C PRO A 120 7.69 -9.30 -18.54
N VAL A 121 6.71 -8.41 -18.78
CA VAL A 121 6.21 -7.45 -17.78
C VAL A 121 4.72 -7.62 -17.62
N ILE A 122 4.26 -7.89 -16.40
CA ILE A 122 2.84 -7.84 -16.03
C ILE A 122 2.52 -6.43 -15.53
N SER A 123 1.47 -5.81 -16.08
CA SER A 123 1.00 -4.47 -15.71
C SER A 123 -0.51 -4.43 -15.67
N ASP A 124 -1.11 -3.28 -15.32
CA ASP A 124 -2.56 -3.07 -15.31
C ASP A 124 -3.31 -4.13 -14.46
N VAL A 125 -2.86 -4.33 -13.24
CA VAL A 125 -3.37 -5.38 -12.33
C VAL A 125 -4.76 -5.08 -11.74
N ARG A 126 -5.37 -3.94 -12.07
CA ARG A 126 -6.66 -3.50 -11.50
C ARG A 126 -7.83 -3.57 -12.48
N ALA A 127 -7.59 -3.25 -13.76
CA ALA A 127 -8.67 -3.08 -14.74
C ALA A 127 -9.47 -4.35 -15.00
N ARG A 128 -8.83 -5.53 -14.94
CA ARG A 128 -9.52 -6.81 -15.16
C ARG A 128 -10.55 -7.12 -14.09
N ASP A 129 -10.26 -6.80 -12.81
CA ASP A 129 -11.20 -6.96 -11.71
C ASP A 129 -12.39 -6.01 -11.86
N ILE A 130 -12.15 -4.75 -12.22
CA ILE A 130 -13.21 -3.76 -12.49
C ILE A 130 -14.10 -4.25 -13.65
N ALA A 131 -13.52 -4.74 -14.72
CA ALA A 131 -14.27 -5.28 -15.85
C ALA A 131 -15.13 -6.52 -15.49
N ALA A 132 -14.78 -7.22 -14.42
CA ALA A 132 -15.52 -8.33 -13.85
C ALA A 132 -16.56 -7.92 -12.80
N GLY A 133 -16.76 -6.62 -12.57
CA GLY A 133 -17.69 -6.08 -11.57
C GLY A 133 -17.10 -5.89 -10.18
N GLY A 134 -15.78 -6.07 -10.02
CA GLY A 134 -15.06 -5.75 -8.81
C GLY A 134 -14.63 -4.28 -8.74
N HIS A 135 -13.89 -3.94 -7.71
CA HIS A 135 -13.43 -2.57 -7.48
C HIS A 135 -11.97 -2.31 -7.92
N GLY A 136 -11.20 -3.36 -8.24
CA GLY A 136 -9.77 -3.24 -8.56
C GLY A 136 -8.91 -2.78 -7.38
N ALA A 137 -9.51 -2.66 -6.19
CA ALA A 137 -8.90 -2.23 -4.94
C ALA A 137 -9.71 -2.74 -3.74
N PRO A 138 -9.09 -2.92 -2.54
CA PRO A 138 -7.66 -2.84 -2.29
C PRO A 138 -6.93 -4.11 -2.73
N LEU A 139 -5.74 -3.98 -3.34
CA LEU A 139 -4.90 -5.14 -3.69
C LEU A 139 -4.18 -5.74 -2.48
N ALA A 140 -3.90 -4.94 -1.45
CA ALA A 140 -3.20 -5.36 -0.24
C ALA A 140 -3.84 -6.60 0.42
N GLY A 141 -5.15 -6.69 0.37
CA GLY A 141 -5.89 -7.83 0.90
C GLY A 141 -5.48 -9.19 0.31
N ILE A 142 -4.91 -9.24 -0.90
CA ILE A 142 -4.43 -10.48 -1.53
C ILE A 142 -3.26 -11.06 -0.73
N LEU A 143 -2.26 -10.22 -0.43
CA LEU A 143 -1.10 -10.64 0.36
C LEU A 143 -1.52 -10.91 1.80
N ASP A 144 -2.26 -9.98 2.40
CA ASP A 144 -2.65 -10.05 3.81
C ASP A 144 -3.48 -11.30 4.10
N ASP A 145 -4.46 -11.62 3.25
CA ASP A 145 -5.28 -12.81 3.39
C ASP A 145 -4.45 -14.10 3.32
N LEU A 146 -3.58 -14.23 2.33
CA LEU A 146 -2.74 -15.42 2.20
C LEU A 146 -1.70 -15.55 3.33
N TRP A 147 -1.13 -14.43 3.77
CA TRP A 147 -0.05 -14.40 4.74
C TRP A 147 -0.52 -14.59 6.19
N LEU A 148 -1.66 -13.96 6.54
CA LEU A 148 -2.15 -13.96 7.91
C LEU A 148 -3.17 -15.06 8.19
N ARG A 149 -3.48 -15.93 7.23
CA ARG A 149 -4.36 -17.09 7.45
C ARG A 149 -3.81 -17.98 8.56
N GLY A 150 -4.70 -18.43 9.44
CA GLY A 150 -4.35 -19.27 10.56
C GLY A 150 -5.55 -19.61 11.42
N GLU A 151 -5.31 -20.10 12.64
CA GLU A 151 -6.34 -20.52 13.58
C GLU A 151 -6.97 -19.36 14.36
N HIS A 152 -6.35 -18.18 14.34
CA HIS A 152 -6.78 -16.99 15.07
C HIS A 152 -7.04 -15.81 14.15
N THR A 153 -7.88 -14.89 14.59
CA THR A 153 -8.05 -13.61 13.91
C THR A 153 -6.75 -12.81 14.00
N ARG A 154 -6.27 -12.33 12.86
CA ARG A 154 -5.12 -11.43 12.73
C ARG A 154 -5.50 -10.21 11.93
N ALA A 155 -4.78 -9.13 12.11
CA ALA A 155 -4.96 -7.92 11.32
C ALA A 155 -3.63 -7.47 10.71
N ALA A 156 -3.65 -7.10 9.42
CA ALA A 156 -2.60 -6.28 8.84
C ALA A 156 -2.98 -4.82 9.01
N LEU A 157 -2.08 -4.01 9.52
CA LEU A 157 -2.21 -2.55 9.66
C LEU A 157 -1.21 -1.88 8.76
N ASN A 158 -1.68 -1.07 7.81
CA ASN A 158 -0.82 -0.23 6.99
C ASN A 158 -0.86 1.22 7.51
N LEU A 159 0.27 1.74 7.93
CA LEU A 159 0.47 3.11 8.41
C LEU A 159 0.97 4.01 7.27
N GLY A 160 0.10 4.30 6.32
CA GLY A 160 0.31 5.25 5.22
C GLY A 160 -0.04 6.68 5.61
N GLY A 161 -0.48 7.50 4.64
CA GLY A 161 -1.11 8.80 4.91
C GLY A 161 -2.42 8.63 5.67
N ILE A 162 -3.22 7.66 5.25
CA ILE A 162 -4.38 7.11 5.94
C ILE A 162 -3.97 5.75 6.50
N ALA A 163 -4.41 5.44 7.72
CA ALA A 163 -4.27 4.10 8.28
C ALA A 163 -5.39 3.20 7.75
N ASN A 164 -5.03 2.00 7.28
CA ASN A 164 -5.99 1.00 6.84
C ASN A 164 -5.65 -0.37 7.40
N VAL A 165 -6.66 -1.20 7.53
CA VAL A 165 -6.54 -2.54 8.09
C VAL A 165 -7.16 -3.59 7.18
N THR A 166 -6.55 -4.78 7.18
CA THR A 166 -7.14 -5.99 6.63
C THR A 166 -7.32 -7.00 7.76
N ILE A 167 -8.55 -7.37 8.05
CA ILE A 167 -8.90 -8.37 9.08
C ILE A 167 -8.99 -9.74 8.42
N VAL A 168 -8.16 -10.66 8.87
CA VAL A 168 -8.14 -12.06 8.40
C VAL A 168 -8.63 -12.96 9.52
N ARG A 169 -9.75 -13.65 9.26
CA ARG A 169 -10.42 -14.53 10.22
C ARG A 169 -10.49 -15.96 9.70
N PRO A 170 -10.36 -16.97 10.56
CA PRO A 170 -10.49 -18.36 10.15
C PRO A 170 -11.79 -18.62 9.39
N GLY A 171 -11.70 -19.19 8.19
CA GLY A 171 -12.86 -19.59 7.38
C GLY A 171 -13.75 -18.47 6.85
N CYS A 172 -13.33 -17.20 6.98
CA CYS A 172 -14.07 -16.05 6.47
C CYS A 172 -13.29 -15.32 5.38
N ALA A 173 -14.00 -14.62 4.50
CA ALA A 173 -13.36 -13.66 3.62
C ALA A 173 -12.74 -12.50 4.43
N PRO A 174 -11.61 -11.96 3.99
CA PRO A 174 -10.98 -10.81 4.65
C PRO A 174 -11.88 -9.57 4.58
N ILE A 175 -11.76 -8.68 5.57
CA ILE A 175 -12.43 -7.39 5.58
C ILE A 175 -11.36 -6.32 5.59
N ALA A 176 -11.33 -5.46 4.56
CA ALA A 176 -10.40 -4.35 4.46
C ALA A 176 -11.14 -3.01 4.55
N PHE A 177 -10.61 -2.06 5.31
CA PHE A 177 -11.18 -0.72 5.45
C PHE A 177 -10.18 0.28 6.04
N ASP A 178 -10.44 1.57 5.79
CA ASP A 178 -9.65 2.65 6.36
C ASP A 178 -10.14 2.99 7.77
N THR A 179 -9.19 3.17 8.71
CA THR A 179 -9.52 3.45 10.12
C THR A 179 -9.57 4.94 10.41
N GLY A 180 -8.76 5.74 9.72
CA GLY A 180 -8.67 7.17 9.92
C GLY A 180 -7.32 7.75 9.47
N PRO A 181 -7.01 9.00 9.88
CA PRO A 181 -5.76 9.65 9.51
C PRO A 181 -4.57 8.99 10.21
N ALA A 182 -3.43 8.94 9.51
CA ALA A 182 -2.14 8.60 10.08
C ALA A 182 -1.12 9.68 9.73
N ASN A 183 -0.15 9.40 8.85
CA ASN A 183 0.89 10.38 8.54
C ASN A 183 0.36 11.67 7.88
N CYS A 184 -0.81 11.66 7.23
CA CYS A 184 -1.31 12.85 6.53
C CYS A 184 -1.47 14.06 7.47
N LEU A 185 -2.04 13.87 8.67
CA LEU A 185 -2.18 14.95 9.65
C LEU A 185 -0.85 15.23 10.37
N LEU A 186 -0.07 14.22 10.68
CA LEU A 186 1.26 14.38 11.31
C LEU A 186 2.19 15.20 10.42
N ASP A 187 2.25 14.89 9.13
CA ASP A 187 3.07 15.62 8.15
C ASP A 187 2.57 17.04 7.94
N GLU A 188 1.26 17.25 7.91
CA GLU A 188 0.67 18.57 7.78
C GLU A 188 1.00 19.43 9.01
N ALA A 189 0.84 18.88 10.21
CA ALA A 189 1.18 19.55 11.47
C ALA A 189 2.66 19.90 11.54
N ALA A 190 3.54 18.96 11.19
CA ALA A 190 4.98 19.20 11.18
C ALA A 190 5.36 20.33 10.22
N ARG A 191 4.79 20.34 8.99
CA ARG A 191 5.03 21.44 8.03
C ARG A 191 4.55 22.80 8.55
N ARG A 192 3.35 22.85 9.12
CA ARG A 192 2.80 24.11 9.66
C ARG A 192 3.60 24.65 10.85
N ALA A 193 3.98 23.75 11.74
CA ALA A 193 4.62 24.12 13.00
C ALA A 193 6.14 24.34 12.87
N THR A 194 6.82 23.66 11.95
CA THR A 194 8.30 23.64 11.89
C THR A 194 8.89 23.93 10.52
N GLY A 195 8.07 23.96 9.48
CA GLY A 195 8.52 24.05 8.08
C GLY A 195 9.12 22.73 7.53
N ARG A 196 9.21 21.66 8.33
CA ARG A 196 9.72 20.36 7.91
C ARG A 196 8.63 19.50 7.29
N PRO A 197 8.94 18.59 6.35
CA PRO A 197 7.93 17.76 5.70
C PRO A 197 7.24 16.76 6.63
N SER A 198 7.91 16.35 7.73
CA SER A 198 7.40 15.39 8.72
C SER A 198 8.07 15.57 10.08
N ASP A 199 7.53 14.94 11.11
CA ASP A 199 8.21 14.75 12.40
C ASP A 199 9.13 13.53 12.33
N GLU A 200 10.38 13.77 11.97
CA GLU A 200 11.38 12.71 11.79
C GLU A 200 11.54 11.89 13.07
N ASP A 201 11.37 10.57 12.97
CA ASP A 201 11.40 9.61 14.07
C ASP A 201 10.40 9.93 15.21
N GLY A 202 9.37 10.75 14.97
CA GLY A 202 8.40 11.13 16.00
C GLY A 202 8.99 11.92 17.17
N ARG A 203 10.11 12.63 16.94
CA ARG A 203 10.88 13.29 18.01
C ARG A 203 10.15 14.43 18.69
N LEU A 204 9.29 15.14 17.97
CA LEU A 204 8.46 16.18 18.56
C LEU A 204 7.31 15.54 19.34
N ALA A 205 6.56 14.62 18.71
CA ALA A 205 5.48 13.91 19.37
C ALA A 205 5.91 13.22 20.67
N ALA A 206 7.11 12.63 20.70
CA ALA A 206 7.65 11.95 21.89
C ALA A 206 7.92 12.87 23.09
N ARG A 207 8.02 14.19 22.87
CA ARG A 207 8.26 15.19 23.94
C ARG A 207 7.02 15.93 24.36
N GLY A 208 5.96 15.83 23.57
CA GLY A 208 4.70 16.50 23.82
C GLY A 208 3.78 15.73 24.76
N THR A 209 2.78 16.44 25.23
CA THR A 209 1.65 15.89 25.98
C THR A 209 0.39 16.09 25.15
N PRO A 210 -0.39 15.03 24.88
CA PRO A 210 -1.63 15.18 24.14
C PRO A 210 -2.61 16.13 24.82
N ASP A 211 -3.15 17.09 24.06
CA ASP A 211 -4.23 17.96 24.54
C ASP A 211 -5.56 17.23 24.45
N ALA A 212 -6.18 17.02 25.62
CA ALA A 212 -7.40 16.21 25.73
C ALA A 212 -8.60 16.85 25.03
N ALA A 213 -8.75 18.18 25.10
CA ALA A 213 -9.90 18.87 24.53
C ALA A 213 -9.82 18.88 22.99
N PHE A 214 -8.63 19.10 22.44
CA PHE A 214 -8.42 19.04 20.99
C PHE A 214 -8.55 17.60 20.47
N LEU A 215 -8.02 16.62 21.17
CA LEU A 215 -8.17 15.21 20.82
C LEU A 215 -9.64 14.78 20.79
N GLU A 216 -10.44 15.16 21.81
CA GLU A 216 -11.87 14.89 21.85
C GLU A 216 -12.60 15.50 20.65
N SER A 217 -12.28 16.75 20.30
CA SER A 217 -12.88 17.42 19.12
C SER A 217 -12.53 16.72 17.79
N LEU A 218 -11.35 16.14 17.67
CA LEU A 218 -10.95 15.39 16.47
C LEU A 218 -11.61 14.00 16.41
N LEU A 219 -11.88 13.38 17.56
CA LEU A 219 -12.56 12.09 17.65
C LEU A 219 -14.07 12.18 17.37
N ASP A 220 -14.65 13.36 17.39
CA ASP A 220 -16.06 13.60 17.05
C ASP A 220 -16.39 13.46 15.54
N ASP A 221 -15.37 13.22 14.68
CA ASP A 221 -15.60 13.03 13.25
C ASP A 221 -16.53 11.82 13.00
N PRO A 222 -17.68 12.03 12.31
CA PRO A 222 -18.66 10.97 12.07
C PRO A 222 -18.12 9.79 11.25
N TYR A 223 -17.00 9.97 10.54
CA TYR A 223 -16.35 8.90 9.81
C TYR A 223 -16.00 7.70 10.70
N TYR A 224 -15.56 7.94 11.95
CA TYR A 224 -15.15 6.86 12.83
C TYR A 224 -16.30 5.93 13.20
N ALA A 225 -17.52 6.44 13.26
CA ALA A 225 -18.72 5.67 13.57
C ALA A 225 -19.28 4.85 12.39
N LEU A 226 -18.74 5.03 11.18
CA LEU A 226 -19.19 4.27 10.01
C LEU A 226 -18.80 2.80 10.13
N ALA A 227 -19.74 1.92 9.76
CA ALA A 227 -19.49 0.48 9.72
C ALA A 227 -18.60 0.10 8.51
N PRO A 228 -17.67 -0.88 8.65
CA PRO A 228 -16.94 -1.45 7.52
C PRO A 228 -17.86 -2.21 6.55
N PRO A 229 -17.51 -2.26 5.24
CA PRO A 229 -16.35 -1.64 4.64
C PRO A 229 -16.51 -0.13 4.46
N LYS A 230 -15.47 0.64 4.81
CA LYS A 230 -15.44 2.09 4.64
C LYS A 230 -14.09 2.54 4.08
N SER A 231 -14.09 3.60 3.31
CA SER A 231 -12.89 4.16 2.71
C SER A 231 -12.89 5.68 2.82
N THR A 232 -11.72 6.28 2.85
CA THR A 232 -11.52 7.72 2.96
C THR A 232 -10.21 8.12 2.29
N GLY A 233 -9.94 9.43 2.24
CA GLY A 233 -8.70 9.96 1.67
C GLY A 233 -8.17 11.15 2.48
N ARG A 234 -7.01 11.65 2.07
CA ARG A 234 -6.36 12.82 2.70
C ARG A 234 -7.20 14.09 2.58
N GLU A 235 -8.10 14.15 1.60
CA GLU A 235 -9.02 15.27 1.38
C GLU A 235 -10.06 15.41 2.48
N HIS A 236 -10.45 14.31 3.12
CA HIS A 236 -11.37 14.30 4.26
C HIS A 236 -10.69 14.81 5.54
N PHE A 237 -9.50 14.30 5.83
CA PHE A 237 -8.75 14.65 7.02
C PHE A 237 -7.76 15.77 6.75
N ARG A 238 -8.14 16.97 7.16
CA ARG A 238 -7.31 18.17 7.06
C ARG A 238 -7.32 18.92 8.39
N LEU A 239 -6.18 19.48 8.74
CA LEU A 239 -6.11 20.38 9.88
C LEU A 239 -6.79 21.70 9.51
N GLY A 240 -7.88 22.02 10.20
CA GLY A 240 -8.52 23.33 10.16
C GLY A 240 -7.71 24.40 10.90
N ASP A 241 -8.40 25.25 11.64
CA ASP A 241 -7.77 26.16 12.59
C ASP A 241 -7.20 25.34 13.74
N LEU A 242 -5.91 25.56 14.00
CA LEU A 242 -5.22 24.85 15.08
C LEU A 242 -5.38 25.62 16.39
N PRO A 243 -5.57 24.94 17.53
CA PRO A 243 -5.46 25.58 18.82
C PRO A 243 -4.04 26.09 19.06
N ASP A 244 -3.88 27.02 19.97
CA ASP A 244 -2.57 27.56 20.38
C ASP A 244 -1.84 26.53 21.25
N LEU A 245 -1.26 25.52 20.59
CA LEU A 245 -0.49 24.44 21.20
C LEU A 245 0.97 24.51 20.77
N ALA A 246 1.87 24.06 21.66
CA ALA A 246 3.24 23.80 21.28
C ALA A 246 3.29 22.74 20.17
N PRO A 247 4.25 22.84 19.21
CA PRO A 247 4.39 21.84 18.15
C PRO A 247 4.47 20.39 18.65
N GLU A 248 5.13 20.18 19.77
CA GLU A 248 5.26 18.89 20.43
C GLU A 248 3.91 18.34 20.90
N ASP A 249 3.09 19.18 21.55
CA ASP A 249 1.78 18.77 22.08
C ASP A 249 0.78 18.53 20.95
N LEU A 250 0.83 19.34 19.90
CA LEU A 250 0.04 19.12 18.67
C LEU A 250 0.35 17.76 18.06
N LEU A 251 1.62 17.45 17.83
CA LEU A 251 2.03 16.19 17.24
C LEU A 251 1.77 14.99 18.15
N ALA A 252 1.92 15.14 19.47
CA ALA A 252 1.53 14.13 20.43
C ALA A 252 0.01 13.85 20.38
N THR A 253 -0.82 14.89 20.28
CA THR A 253 -2.28 14.78 20.15
C THR A 253 -2.69 14.01 18.90
N LEU A 254 -2.09 14.36 17.74
CA LEU A 254 -2.38 13.66 16.48
C LEU A 254 -1.85 12.22 16.46
N THR A 255 -0.76 11.94 17.14
CA THR A 255 -0.24 10.58 17.35
C THR A 255 -1.23 9.73 18.16
N GLU A 256 -1.79 10.29 19.24
CA GLU A 256 -2.82 9.62 20.03
C GLU A 256 -4.12 9.43 19.24
N LEU A 257 -4.54 10.42 18.43
CA LEU A 257 -5.69 10.29 17.54
C LEU A 257 -5.56 9.05 16.66
N THR A 258 -4.44 8.91 15.95
CA THR A 258 -4.20 7.75 15.08
C THR A 258 -4.26 6.45 15.88
N ALA A 259 -3.62 6.40 17.06
CA ALA A 259 -3.59 5.18 17.86
C ALA A 259 -4.98 4.79 18.41
N ILE A 260 -5.80 5.76 18.80
CA ILE A 260 -7.17 5.52 19.28
C ILE A 260 -8.06 5.05 18.13
N THR A 261 -8.08 5.76 17.00
CA THR A 261 -8.94 5.42 15.86
C THR A 261 -8.65 4.04 15.28
N VAL A 262 -7.37 3.64 15.25
CA VAL A 262 -6.96 2.28 14.86
C VAL A 262 -7.42 1.25 15.90
N ALA A 263 -7.19 1.50 17.18
CA ALA A 263 -7.57 0.57 18.24
C ALA A 263 -9.08 0.35 18.33
N ASP A 264 -9.86 1.42 18.26
CA ASP A 264 -11.33 1.37 18.30
C ASP A 264 -11.89 0.63 17.07
N ALA A 265 -11.31 0.86 15.90
CA ALA A 265 -11.70 0.16 14.67
C ALA A 265 -11.40 -1.36 14.74
N LEU A 266 -10.36 -1.77 15.46
CA LEU A 266 -9.97 -3.18 15.63
C LEU A 266 -10.66 -3.88 16.81
N ALA A 267 -11.16 -3.14 17.80
CA ALA A 267 -11.75 -3.69 19.03
C ALA A 267 -12.84 -4.75 18.77
N PRO A 268 -13.77 -4.59 17.80
CA PRO A 268 -14.82 -5.58 17.55
C PRO A 268 -14.30 -6.93 17.04
N TYR A 269 -13.09 -6.99 16.53
CA TYR A 269 -12.52 -8.20 15.91
C TYR A 269 -11.64 -9.02 16.85
N ALA A 270 -11.23 -8.46 17.99
CA ALA A 270 -10.39 -9.12 18.99
C ALA A 270 -9.17 -9.84 18.33
N ALA A 271 -8.46 -9.14 17.47
CA ALA A 271 -7.31 -9.69 16.76
C ALA A 271 -6.24 -10.15 17.76
N ALA A 272 -5.80 -11.40 17.63
CA ALA A 272 -4.73 -11.96 18.47
C ALA A 272 -3.37 -11.32 18.18
N GLU A 273 -3.21 -10.77 16.98
CA GLU A 273 -2.01 -10.09 16.52
C GLU A 273 -2.37 -9.01 15.49
N VAL A 274 -1.69 -7.88 15.55
CA VAL A 274 -1.79 -6.78 14.58
C VAL A 274 -0.40 -6.56 13.98
N VAL A 275 -0.23 -6.89 12.69
CA VAL A 275 1.05 -6.78 12.00
C VAL A 275 1.12 -5.46 11.25
N ALA A 276 1.96 -4.54 11.73
CA ALA A 276 2.10 -3.20 11.17
C ALA A 276 3.13 -3.12 10.05
N SER A 277 2.82 -2.31 9.04
CA SER A 277 3.66 -1.99 7.88
C SER A 277 3.44 -0.55 7.41
N GLY A 278 4.15 -0.13 6.37
CA GLY A 278 4.05 1.21 5.79
C GLY A 278 4.99 2.22 6.43
N GLY A 279 5.06 3.43 5.87
CA GLY A 279 6.02 4.46 6.28
C GLY A 279 5.92 4.91 7.75
N GLY A 280 4.72 4.81 8.35
CA GLY A 280 4.47 5.19 9.74
C GLY A 280 5.17 4.31 10.78
N VAL A 281 5.66 3.12 10.41
CA VAL A 281 6.44 2.27 11.32
C VAL A 281 7.81 2.89 11.66
N ARG A 282 8.25 3.88 10.90
CA ARG A 282 9.46 4.67 11.20
C ARG A 282 9.27 5.68 12.33
N ASN A 283 8.05 5.85 12.83
CA ASN A 283 7.74 6.78 13.92
C ASN A 283 7.61 6.01 15.24
N PRO A 284 8.65 5.98 16.10
CA PRO A 284 8.63 5.28 17.39
C PRO A 284 7.55 5.78 18.36
N ALA A 285 7.19 7.07 18.31
CA ALA A 285 6.13 7.63 19.14
C ALA A 285 4.76 7.04 18.75
N LEU A 286 4.50 6.91 17.44
CA LEU A 286 3.28 6.29 16.94
C LEU A 286 3.23 4.81 17.28
N LEU A 287 4.33 4.08 17.08
CA LEU A 287 4.40 2.66 17.46
C LEU A 287 4.14 2.46 18.94
N ALA A 288 4.78 3.26 19.81
CA ALA A 288 4.55 3.19 21.25
C ALA A 288 3.09 3.47 21.64
N ALA A 289 2.43 4.44 20.97
CA ALA A 289 1.02 4.73 21.20
C ALA A 289 0.10 3.56 20.80
N LEU A 290 0.39 2.90 19.67
CA LEU A 290 -0.34 1.72 19.20
C LEU A 290 -0.10 0.49 20.10
N GLN A 291 1.17 0.24 20.49
CA GLN A 291 1.54 -0.90 21.35
C GLN A 291 0.92 -0.85 22.75
N ARG A 292 0.58 0.35 23.26
CA ARG A 292 -0.19 0.46 24.51
C ARG A 292 -1.62 -0.06 24.40
N ARG A 293 -2.14 -0.22 23.18
CA ARG A 293 -3.56 -0.55 22.89
C ARG A 293 -3.76 -1.87 22.17
N LEU A 294 -2.77 -2.33 21.43
CA LEU A 294 -2.88 -3.45 20.49
C LEU A 294 -1.73 -4.45 20.67
N PRO A 295 -1.94 -5.73 20.41
CA PRO A 295 -0.87 -6.74 20.31
C PRO A 295 -0.12 -6.53 18.99
N LEU A 296 0.66 -5.43 18.89
CA LEU A 296 1.30 -4.96 17.68
C LEU A 296 2.68 -5.59 17.50
N THR A 297 2.92 -6.14 16.31
CA THR A 297 4.22 -6.58 15.80
C THR A 297 4.51 -5.85 14.49
N LEU A 298 5.76 -5.87 14.04
CA LEU A 298 6.13 -5.32 12.74
C LEU A 298 6.22 -6.44 11.70
N SER A 299 5.89 -6.14 10.45
CA SER A 299 6.04 -7.12 9.36
C SER A 299 7.49 -7.57 9.16
N ASP A 300 8.46 -6.75 9.56
CA ASP A 300 9.88 -7.12 9.59
C ASP A 300 10.16 -8.31 10.51
N GLU A 301 9.46 -8.42 11.63
CA GLU A 301 9.59 -9.54 12.59
C GLU A 301 9.10 -10.87 11.99
N HIS A 302 8.28 -10.78 10.95
CA HIS A 302 7.77 -11.91 10.17
C HIS A 302 8.50 -12.08 8.83
N GLY A 303 9.65 -11.45 8.65
CA GLY A 303 10.51 -11.58 7.47
C GLY A 303 10.07 -10.75 6.26
N LEU A 304 9.00 -9.93 6.37
CA LEU A 304 8.54 -9.09 5.29
C LEU A 304 8.85 -7.61 5.58
N PRO A 305 9.79 -6.98 4.85
CA PRO A 305 10.16 -5.59 5.09
C PRO A 305 8.97 -4.63 5.04
N ALA A 306 8.71 -3.91 6.14
CA ALA A 306 7.49 -3.13 6.35
C ALA A 306 7.30 -2.03 5.31
N GLN A 307 8.39 -1.45 4.83
CA GLN A 307 8.36 -0.37 3.84
C GLN A 307 8.16 -0.86 2.41
N ALA A 308 8.57 -2.10 2.12
CA ALA A 308 8.52 -2.68 0.79
C ALA A 308 7.34 -3.65 0.59
N LYS A 309 6.43 -3.78 1.56
CA LYS A 309 5.32 -4.75 1.53
C LYS A 309 4.50 -4.66 0.24
N GLU A 310 4.22 -3.43 -0.25
CA GLU A 310 3.44 -3.24 -1.47
C GLU A 310 4.21 -3.67 -2.74
N ALA A 311 5.53 -3.48 -2.78
CA ALA A 311 6.35 -3.98 -3.88
C ALA A 311 6.43 -5.52 -3.87
N TYR A 312 6.52 -6.15 -2.69
CA TYR A 312 6.43 -7.61 -2.57
C TYR A 312 5.03 -8.14 -2.90
N LEU A 313 3.98 -7.40 -2.59
CA LEU A 313 2.63 -7.71 -3.07
C LEU A 313 2.57 -7.75 -4.60
N MET A 314 3.21 -6.81 -5.30
CA MET A 314 3.27 -6.84 -6.76
C MET A 314 4.01 -8.08 -7.26
N ALA A 315 5.12 -8.45 -6.63
CA ALA A 315 5.82 -9.70 -6.97
C ALA A 315 4.93 -10.94 -6.79
N LEU A 316 4.15 -11.00 -5.69
CA LEU A 316 3.19 -12.07 -5.45
C LEU A 316 2.07 -12.10 -6.50
N ILE A 317 1.45 -10.95 -6.80
CA ILE A 317 0.41 -10.85 -7.84
C ILE A 317 0.95 -11.35 -9.19
N GLY A 318 2.17 -10.95 -9.54
CA GLY A 318 2.80 -11.40 -10.77
C GLY A 318 3.06 -12.89 -10.82
N PHE A 319 3.58 -13.47 -9.74
CA PHE A 319 3.77 -14.92 -9.63
C PHE A 319 2.44 -15.66 -9.82
N LEU A 320 1.38 -15.22 -9.14
CA LEU A 320 0.06 -15.83 -9.25
C LEU A 320 -0.54 -15.64 -10.65
N ALA A 321 -0.40 -14.45 -11.24
CA ALA A 321 -0.88 -14.18 -12.60
C ALA A 321 -0.11 -15.00 -13.65
N TRP A 322 1.21 -15.15 -13.49
CA TRP A 322 2.04 -15.99 -14.36
C TRP A 322 1.58 -17.45 -14.36
N HIS A 323 1.19 -17.96 -13.18
CA HIS A 323 0.64 -19.30 -13.01
C HIS A 323 -0.87 -19.37 -13.24
N GLN A 324 -1.44 -18.33 -13.81
CA GLN A 324 -2.86 -18.24 -14.21
C GLN A 324 -3.84 -18.48 -13.06
N VAL A 325 -3.46 -18.11 -11.83
CA VAL A 325 -4.31 -18.19 -10.64
C VAL A 325 -5.29 -17.02 -10.62
N PRO A 326 -6.60 -17.26 -10.57
CA PRO A 326 -7.60 -16.20 -10.42
C PRO A 326 -7.49 -15.51 -9.05
N LEU A 327 -7.63 -14.18 -9.05
CA LEU A 327 -7.59 -13.34 -7.85
C LEU A 327 -8.77 -12.37 -7.83
N LEU A 328 -9.16 -11.90 -6.63
CA LEU A 328 -10.28 -10.97 -6.40
C LEU A 328 -11.61 -11.47 -6.94
N THR A 329 -12.34 -10.65 -7.70
CA THR A 329 -13.71 -10.92 -8.14
C THR A 329 -13.75 -11.87 -9.34
N GLY A 330 -14.26 -13.08 -9.16
CA GLY A 330 -14.50 -14.04 -10.24
C GLY A 330 -13.28 -14.83 -10.71
N PRO A 331 -13.42 -15.61 -11.81
CA PRO A 331 -12.40 -16.55 -12.28
C PRO A 331 -11.37 -15.89 -13.21
N HIS A 332 -10.97 -14.65 -12.93
CA HIS A 332 -10.12 -13.88 -13.83
C HIS A 332 -8.72 -13.70 -13.28
N VAL A 333 -7.73 -13.92 -14.15
CA VAL A 333 -6.33 -13.59 -13.87
C VAL A 333 -6.14 -12.08 -14.02
N LEU A 334 -5.45 -11.46 -13.06
CA LEU A 334 -5.18 -10.01 -13.08
C LEU A 334 -4.03 -9.67 -14.03
N GLY A 335 -4.08 -8.44 -14.54
CA GLY A 335 -3.04 -7.87 -15.36
C GLY A 335 -3.07 -8.25 -16.84
N ARG A 336 -2.12 -7.70 -17.57
CA ARG A 336 -1.78 -7.99 -18.96
C ARG A 336 -0.28 -8.09 -19.11
N ILE A 337 0.18 -8.84 -20.11
CA ILE A 337 1.60 -9.13 -20.32
C ILE A 337 2.12 -8.32 -21.51
N SER A 338 3.20 -7.57 -21.30
CA SER A 338 4.09 -7.08 -22.35
C SER A 338 5.20 -8.12 -22.56
N PHE A 339 5.51 -8.43 -23.81
CA PHE A 339 6.53 -9.42 -24.16
C PHE A 339 7.93 -8.90 -23.80
N GLY A 340 8.78 -9.83 -23.34
CA GLY A 340 10.23 -9.65 -23.32
C GLY A 340 10.86 -10.18 -24.61
N ASP A 341 12.19 -10.39 -24.60
CA ASP A 341 12.95 -10.84 -25.78
C ASP A 341 12.70 -12.32 -26.11
N ALA A 342 12.42 -13.15 -25.10
CA ALA A 342 12.16 -14.56 -25.30
C ALA A 342 10.68 -14.82 -25.65
N PRO A 343 10.38 -15.90 -26.42
CA PRO A 343 9.01 -16.33 -26.65
C PRO A 343 8.26 -16.57 -25.36
N LEU A 344 7.04 -16.03 -25.25
CA LEU A 344 6.19 -16.20 -24.07
C LEU A 344 5.72 -17.65 -23.96
N ALA A 345 6.03 -18.29 -22.84
CA ALA A 345 5.54 -19.62 -22.49
C ALA A 345 5.03 -19.60 -21.05
N LEU A 346 3.70 -19.59 -20.88
CA LEU A 346 3.10 -19.66 -19.55
C LEU A 346 3.03 -21.12 -19.09
N PRO A 347 3.26 -21.38 -17.79
CA PRO A 347 3.02 -22.71 -17.21
C PRO A 347 1.52 -23.05 -17.27
N PRO A 348 1.16 -24.35 -17.10
CA PRO A 348 -0.24 -24.70 -16.93
C PRO A 348 -0.86 -23.97 -15.72
N PRO A 349 -2.17 -23.69 -15.76
CA PRO A 349 -2.87 -23.05 -14.64
C PRO A 349 -2.66 -23.80 -13.33
N ALA A 350 -2.27 -23.06 -12.28
CA ALA A 350 -2.09 -23.63 -10.96
C ALA A 350 -3.36 -23.48 -10.10
N VAL A 351 -3.47 -24.30 -9.07
CA VAL A 351 -4.52 -24.20 -8.06
C VAL A 351 -4.24 -22.96 -7.19
N ALA A 352 -5.32 -22.27 -6.78
CA ALA A 352 -5.20 -21.15 -5.86
C ALA A 352 -4.51 -21.57 -4.55
N PRO A 353 -3.51 -20.84 -4.08
CA PRO A 353 -2.79 -21.19 -2.87
C PRO A 353 -3.66 -21.01 -1.61
N THR A 354 -3.41 -21.84 -0.62
CA THR A 354 -4.10 -21.78 0.67
C THR A 354 -3.43 -20.84 1.67
N GLY A 355 -2.21 -20.38 1.39
CA GLY A 355 -1.43 -19.50 2.26
C GLY A 355 -0.17 -18.96 1.61
N LEU A 356 0.49 -18.04 2.30
CA LEU A 356 1.78 -17.47 1.95
C LEU A 356 2.76 -17.68 3.12
N LEU A 357 3.91 -18.28 2.83
CA LEU A 357 5.01 -18.50 3.77
C LEU A 357 6.13 -17.53 3.43
N ILE A 358 6.51 -16.67 4.37
CA ILE A 358 7.70 -15.81 4.24
C ILE A 358 8.90 -16.56 4.81
N ARG A 359 10.01 -16.65 4.02
CA ARG A 359 11.22 -17.39 4.36
C ARG A 359 12.45 -16.51 4.43
#